data_88094df700c38b4fbffa5f66b5b302fd
#
_entry.id   88094df700c38b4fbffa5f66b5b302fd
#
_cell.length_a   1.000
_cell.length_b   1.000
_cell.length_c   1.000
_cell.angle_alpha   90.00
_cell.angle_beta   90.00
_cell.angle_gamma   90.00
#
_symmetry.space_group_name_H-M   'P 1'
#
loop_
_entity.id
_entity.type
_entity.pdbx_description
1 polymer ?
#
loop_
_entity_poly.entity_id
_entity_poly.type
_entity_poly.pdbx_seq_one_letter_code
_entity_poly.pdbx_strand_id
1 'polypeptide(L)'
;PKSGSDGSGYIYAKSFGHTVKKPLPALTALMAEANWLKETTGVRADATVKLYVDGSCVAEDTGEVQMADYGISGIPAFQVSRYAAVALDRKQCVTATLDFVPEYTEEQLRDFLKQQLDVASAEESWKMLLSGIVNEKIASMLCAQKHLGERKIASIPKAKNRQLLREFANLLKQVKFPITGVRGFQFAQVTCGGIPVTELTKQ
;
A
#
# COMPACT_ATOMS: atom_id res chain seq x y z
N PRO A 1 13.98 18.61 -7.40
CA PRO A 1 15.45 18.60 -7.38
C PRO A 1 16.08 17.95 -8.62
N LYS A 2 15.53 16.82 -9.12
CA LYS A 2 16.05 16.20 -10.36
C LYS A 2 16.01 17.14 -11.57
N SER A 3 15.08 18.09 -11.59
CA SER A 3 14.90 19.10 -12.64
C SER A 3 15.74 20.36 -12.39
N GLY A 4 16.64 20.38 -11.40
CA GLY A 4 17.48 21.52 -11.06
C GLY A 4 16.84 22.54 -10.10
N SER A 5 15.64 22.30 -9.58
CA SER A 5 15.03 23.18 -8.58
C SER A 5 15.76 23.07 -7.23
N ASP A 6 16.15 24.22 -6.69
CA ASP A 6 16.83 24.39 -5.40
C ASP A 6 15.94 25.05 -4.33
N GLY A 7 14.72 25.44 -4.72
CA GLY A 7 13.78 26.14 -3.83
C GLY A 7 13.98 27.67 -3.77
N SER A 8 14.90 28.24 -4.52
CA SER A 8 15.14 29.71 -4.55
C SER A 8 13.89 30.51 -4.87
N GLY A 9 12.97 29.97 -5.71
CA GLY A 9 11.68 30.60 -6.01
C GLY A 9 10.83 30.90 -4.78
N TYR A 10 10.92 30.10 -3.72
CA TYR A 10 10.21 30.37 -2.47
C TYR A 10 10.82 31.54 -1.68
N ILE A 11 12.14 31.75 -1.84
CA ILE A 11 12.83 32.91 -1.21
C ILE A 11 12.34 34.19 -1.88
N TYR A 12 12.30 34.20 -3.21
CA TYR A 12 11.76 35.35 -3.97
C TYR A 12 10.29 35.61 -3.65
N ALA A 13 9.46 34.58 -3.59
CA ALA A 13 8.07 34.75 -3.23
C ALA A 13 7.88 35.41 -1.84
N LYS A 14 8.68 34.99 -0.85
CA LYS A 14 8.69 35.61 0.47
C LYS A 14 9.13 37.07 0.44
N SER A 15 10.12 37.43 -0.38
CA SER A 15 10.59 38.82 -0.51
C SER A 15 9.53 39.73 -1.12
N PHE A 16 8.59 39.17 -1.88
CA PHE A 16 7.41 39.88 -2.42
C PHE A 16 6.20 39.87 -1.47
N GLY A 17 6.36 39.36 -0.24
CA GLY A 17 5.30 39.39 0.79
C GLY A 17 4.38 38.16 0.78
N HIS A 18 4.64 37.14 -0.06
CA HIS A 18 3.85 35.93 -0.04
C HIS A 18 4.20 35.03 1.13
N THR A 19 3.20 34.34 1.66
CA THR A 19 3.45 33.24 2.60
C THR A 19 3.86 31.98 1.83
N VAL A 20 4.67 31.13 2.48
CA VAL A 20 5.07 29.85 1.90
C VAL A 20 4.73 28.75 2.90
N LYS A 21 3.73 27.94 2.58
CA LYS A 21 3.47 26.68 3.28
C LYS A 21 4.64 25.74 3.06
N LYS A 22 5.11 25.08 4.12
CA LYS A 22 6.26 24.17 4.08
C LYS A 22 6.14 23.21 2.89
N PRO A 23 7.11 23.23 1.96
CA PRO A 23 7.14 22.27 0.86
C PRO A 23 7.41 20.85 1.38
N LEU A 24 6.64 19.89 0.91
CA LEU A 24 6.80 18.47 1.23
C LEU A 24 6.85 17.67 -0.07
N PRO A 25 7.60 16.53 -0.10
CA PRO A 25 7.63 15.67 -1.29
C PRO A 25 6.26 15.05 -1.54
N ALA A 26 5.84 15.00 -2.82
CA ALA A 26 4.61 14.38 -3.25
C ALA A 26 4.80 13.63 -4.58
N LEU A 27 3.87 12.77 -4.95
CA LEU A 27 4.01 11.78 -6.03
C LEU A 27 5.32 11.01 -5.89
N THR A 28 5.48 10.34 -4.76
CA THR A 28 6.66 9.58 -4.38
C THR A 28 6.28 8.30 -3.64
N ALA A 29 7.22 7.36 -3.50
CA ALA A 29 6.97 6.11 -2.80
C ALA A 29 6.72 6.31 -1.30
N LEU A 30 5.90 5.45 -0.73
CA LEU A 30 5.65 5.35 0.71
C LEU A 30 6.71 4.45 1.36
N MET A 31 7.25 4.90 2.48
CA MET A 31 8.17 4.13 3.32
C MET A 31 7.39 3.46 4.44
N ALA A 32 7.70 2.20 4.71
CA ALA A 32 7.00 1.39 5.68
C ALA A 32 7.95 0.42 6.39
N GLU A 33 7.59 0.04 7.61
CA GLU A 33 8.30 -0.99 8.37
C GLU A 33 7.39 -2.22 8.52
N ALA A 34 7.61 -3.21 7.65
CA ALA A 34 6.95 -4.50 7.72
C ALA A 34 7.90 -5.60 7.22
N ASN A 35 8.05 -6.65 8.01
CA ASN A 35 9.02 -7.72 7.70
C ASN A 35 8.77 -8.38 6.35
N TRP A 36 7.50 -8.51 5.95
CA TRP A 36 7.09 -9.13 4.70
C TRP A 36 7.51 -8.36 3.44
N LEU A 37 7.84 -7.06 3.55
CA LEU A 37 8.28 -6.26 2.41
C LEU A 37 9.55 -6.81 1.76
N LYS A 38 10.48 -7.32 2.57
CA LYS A 38 11.72 -7.91 2.06
C LYS A 38 11.44 -9.17 1.24
N GLU A 39 10.49 -9.98 1.67
CA GLU A 39 10.11 -11.24 1.01
C GLU A 39 9.38 -10.98 -0.31
N THR A 40 8.62 -9.88 -0.40
CA THR A 40 7.84 -9.50 -1.58
C THR A 40 8.55 -8.49 -2.49
N THR A 41 9.78 -8.09 -2.17
CA THR A 41 10.54 -7.12 -2.96
C THR A 41 10.60 -7.49 -4.43
N GLY A 42 10.33 -6.49 -5.29
CA GLY A 42 10.32 -6.62 -6.74
C GLY A 42 8.99 -7.11 -7.34
N VAL A 43 8.05 -7.56 -6.50
CA VAL A 43 6.71 -7.94 -6.98
C VAL A 43 5.94 -6.69 -7.41
N ARG A 44 5.24 -6.81 -8.54
CA ARG A 44 4.21 -5.88 -9.00
C ARG A 44 2.88 -6.59 -8.98
N ALA A 45 1.85 -5.91 -8.49
CA ALA A 45 0.49 -6.43 -8.44
C ALA A 45 -0.51 -5.27 -8.58
N ASP A 46 -1.61 -5.54 -9.26
CA ASP A 46 -2.76 -4.64 -9.22
C ASP A 46 -3.36 -4.71 -7.82
N ALA A 47 -3.52 -3.54 -7.21
CA ALA A 47 -4.03 -3.45 -5.85
C ALA A 47 -4.67 -2.08 -5.58
N THR A 48 -5.59 -2.04 -4.63
CA THR A 48 -6.05 -0.77 -4.06
C THR A 48 -5.22 -0.44 -2.82
N VAL A 49 -4.62 0.75 -2.83
CA VAL A 49 -3.95 1.35 -1.67
C VAL A 49 -4.93 2.27 -0.97
N LYS A 50 -5.24 2.01 0.30
CA LYS A 50 -5.99 2.96 1.15
C LYS A 50 -5.07 3.51 2.21
N LEU A 51 -5.08 4.83 2.39
CA LEU A 51 -4.28 5.54 3.38
C LEU A 51 -5.16 6.02 4.52
N TYR A 52 -4.74 5.75 5.74
CA TYR A 52 -5.43 6.14 6.95
C TYR A 52 -4.57 7.08 7.77
N VAL A 53 -5.17 8.15 8.28
CA VAL A 53 -4.57 9.10 9.22
C VAL A 53 -5.40 9.07 10.50
N ASP A 54 -4.77 8.77 11.63
CA ASP A 54 -5.42 8.62 12.94
C ASP A 54 -6.66 7.71 12.89
N GLY A 55 -6.60 6.64 12.06
CA GLY A 55 -7.66 5.66 11.89
C GLY A 55 -8.72 6.00 10.84
N SER A 56 -8.74 7.21 10.31
CA SER A 56 -9.69 7.63 9.27
C SER A 56 -9.08 7.48 7.87
N CYS A 57 -9.81 6.86 6.93
CA CYS A 57 -9.40 6.77 5.53
C CYS A 57 -9.45 8.16 4.89
N VAL A 58 -8.31 8.64 4.39
CA VAL A 58 -8.16 9.98 3.82
C VAL A 58 -7.92 9.99 2.33
N ALA A 59 -7.48 8.88 1.77
CA ALA A 59 -7.24 8.74 0.33
C ALA A 59 -7.20 7.26 -0.05
N GLU A 60 -7.59 6.97 -1.29
CA GLU A 60 -7.43 5.66 -1.91
C GLU A 60 -7.15 5.81 -3.40
N ASP A 61 -6.44 4.86 -3.97
CA ASP A 61 -6.23 4.74 -5.41
C ASP A 61 -5.94 3.28 -5.78
N THR A 62 -6.29 2.90 -7.02
CA THR A 62 -6.18 1.51 -7.52
C THR A 62 -5.33 1.46 -8.78
N GLY A 63 -4.46 0.48 -8.87
CA GLY A 63 -3.61 0.21 -10.03
C GLY A 63 -2.39 -0.61 -9.66
N GLU A 64 -1.36 -0.62 -10.52
CA GLU A 64 -0.14 -1.38 -10.29
C GLU A 64 0.66 -0.80 -9.12
N VAL A 65 0.82 -1.60 -8.06
CA VAL A 65 1.67 -1.32 -6.91
C VAL A 65 2.93 -2.17 -6.99
N GLN A 66 4.08 -1.57 -6.76
CA GLN A 66 5.37 -2.25 -6.67
C GLN A 66 5.81 -2.36 -5.22
N MET A 67 6.08 -3.58 -4.77
CA MET A 67 6.67 -3.86 -3.45
C MET A 67 8.18 -3.60 -3.51
N ALA A 68 8.70 -2.91 -2.50
CA ALA A 68 10.12 -2.66 -2.31
C ALA A 68 10.51 -2.96 -0.85
N ASP A 69 11.80 -3.16 -0.61
CA ASP A 69 12.32 -3.44 0.74
C ASP A 69 12.08 -2.29 1.74
N TYR A 70 11.93 -1.06 1.22
CA TYR A 70 11.64 0.15 2.00
C TYR A 70 10.15 0.47 2.13
N GLY A 71 9.25 -0.22 1.41
CA GLY A 71 7.82 0.10 1.39
C GLY A 71 7.15 -0.21 0.05
N ILE A 72 6.27 0.68 -0.41
CA ILE A 72 5.52 0.51 -1.67
C ILE A 72 5.70 1.70 -2.62
N SER A 73 5.67 1.40 -3.91
CA SER A 73 5.79 2.34 -5.02
C SER A 73 4.69 2.06 -6.06
N GLY A 74 4.68 2.78 -7.16
CA GLY A 74 3.65 2.68 -8.18
C GLY A 74 2.65 3.83 -8.09
N ILE A 75 1.80 3.96 -9.12
CA ILE A 75 0.87 5.09 -9.23
C ILE A 75 -0.04 5.23 -8.01
N PRO A 76 -0.68 4.17 -7.49
CA PRO A 76 -1.54 4.29 -6.31
C PRO A 76 -0.80 4.81 -5.07
N ALA A 77 0.43 4.32 -4.83
CA ALA A 77 1.24 4.80 -3.73
C ALA A 77 1.61 6.28 -3.90
N PHE A 78 1.90 6.72 -5.14
CA PHE A 78 2.23 8.11 -5.45
C PHE A 78 1.04 9.03 -5.20
N GLN A 79 -0.16 8.65 -5.64
CA GLN A 79 -1.37 9.45 -5.49
C GLN A 79 -1.71 9.72 -4.01
N VAL A 80 -1.56 8.73 -3.15
CA VAL A 80 -1.86 8.90 -1.72
C VAL A 80 -0.70 9.53 -0.93
N SER A 81 0.52 9.60 -1.51
CA SER A 81 1.73 10.02 -0.81
C SER A 81 1.69 11.43 -0.24
N ARG A 82 1.00 12.37 -0.92
CA ARG A 82 0.86 13.76 -0.43
C ARG A 82 0.13 13.84 0.92
N TYR A 83 -0.87 13.00 1.11
CA TYR A 83 -1.62 12.94 2.36
C TYR A 83 -0.75 12.35 3.47
N ALA A 84 0.03 11.30 3.15
CA ALA A 84 1.00 10.72 4.07
C ALA A 84 2.06 11.76 4.48
N ALA A 85 2.64 12.48 3.52
CA ALA A 85 3.66 13.49 3.78
C ALA A 85 3.15 14.59 4.73
N VAL A 86 1.93 15.10 4.50
CA VAL A 86 1.31 16.14 5.34
C VAL A 86 1.00 15.62 6.74
N ALA A 87 0.45 14.41 6.85
CA ALA A 87 0.09 13.82 8.14
C ALA A 87 1.34 13.52 8.98
N LEU A 88 2.38 12.93 8.38
CA LEU A 88 3.65 12.65 9.06
C LEU A 88 4.37 13.92 9.51
N ASP A 89 4.33 15.01 8.71
CA ASP A 89 4.88 16.29 9.10
C ASP A 89 4.18 16.86 10.35
N ARG A 90 2.90 16.53 10.53
CA ARG A 90 2.09 16.86 11.71
C ARG A 90 2.22 15.85 12.86
N LYS A 91 3.09 14.84 12.70
CA LYS A 91 3.29 13.74 13.67
C LYS A 91 2.04 12.91 13.95
N GLN A 92 1.15 12.81 12.97
CA GLN A 92 -0.05 11.97 13.03
C GLN A 92 0.33 10.51 12.73
N CYS A 93 -0.49 9.58 13.23
CA CYS A 93 -0.33 8.16 12.93
C CYS A 93 -0.82 7.86 11.51
N VAL A 94 0.06 7.29 10.68
CA VAL A 94 -0.26 6.97 9.30
C VAL A 94 -0.14 5.46 9.08
N THR A 95 -1.19 4.85 8.55
CA THR A 95 -1.18 3.44 8.14
C THR A 95 -1.73 3.32 6.72
N ALA A 96 -1.33 2.25 6.02
CA ALA A 96 -1.91 1.89 4.74
C ALA A 96 -2.47 0.48 4.78
N THR A 97 -3.41 0.20 3.87
CA THR A 97 -3.85 -1.16 3.56
C THR A 97 -3.71 -1.42 2.08
N LEU A 98 -3.40 -2.68 1.74
CA LEU A 98 -3.40 -3.20 0.38
C LEU A 98 -4.56 -4.19 0.24
N ASP A 99 -5.40 -3.97 -0.78
CA ASP A 99 -6.35 -4.91 -1.31
C ASP A 99 -5.76 -5.48 -2.60
N PHE A 100 -5.33 -6.74 -2.58
CA PHE A 100 -4.68 -7.42 -3.71
C PHE A 100 -5.65 -8.01 -4.74
N VAL A 101 -6.94 -7.90 -4.50
CA VAL A 101 -8.00 -8.46 -5.35
C VAL A 101 -9.18 -7.48 -5.44
N PRO A 102 -8.93 -6.23 -5.92
CA PRO A 102 -9.92 -5.16 -5.92
C PRO A 102 -11.15 -5.47 -6.75
N GLU A 103 -11.04 -6.38 -7.72
CA GLU A 103 -12.12 -6.84 -8.59
C GLU A 103 -13.17 -7.71 -7.88
N TYR A 104 -12.84 -8.29 -6.71
CA TYR A 104 -13.75 -9.11 -5.93
C TYR A 104 -14.32 -8.35 -4.74
N THR A 105 -15.62 -8.50 -4.49
CA THR A 105 -16.17 -8.22 -3.16
C THR A 105 -15.69 -9.27 -2.17
N GLU A 106 -15.79 -8.99 -0.87
CA GLU A 106 -15.40 -9.95 0.17
C GLU A 106 -16.22 -11.24 0.12
N GLU A 107 -17.51 -11.15 -0.26
CA GLU A 107 -18.40 -12.30 -0.42
C GLU A 107 -18.00 -13.15 -1.63
N GLN A 108 -17.82 -12.51 -2.79
CA GLN A 108 -17.37 -13.19 -4.02
C GLN A 108 -16.02 -13.90 -3.81
N LEU A 109 -15.09 -13.23 -3.12
CA LEU A 109 -13.79 -13.82 -2.82
C LEU A 109 -13.90 -15.04 -1.89
N ARG A 110 -14.76 -14.98 -0.87
CA ARG A 110 -15.02 -16.13 0.02
C ARG A 110 -15.63 -17.31 -0.72
N ASP A 111 -16.61 -17.05 -1.59
CA ASP A 111 -17.23 -18.10 -2.39
C ASP A 111 -16.26 -18.72 -3.37
N PHE A 112 -15.43 -17.91 -4.02
CA PHE A 112 -14.37 -18.38 -4.91
C PHE A 112 -13.35 -19.26 -4.16
N LEU A 113 -12.81 -18.79 -3.04
CA LEU A 113 -11.86 -19.56 -2.21
C LEU A 113 -12.48 -20.86 -1.69
N LYS A 114 -13.77 -20.85 -1.37
CA LYS A 114 -14.49 -22.07 -0.95
C LYS A 114 -14.57 -23.09 -2.08
N GLN A 115 -14.94 -22.66 -3.29
CA GLN A 115 -14.97 -23.54 -4.47
C GLN A 115 -13.59 -24.16 -4.75
N GLN A 116 -12.52 -23.35 -4.68
CA GLN A 116 -11.16 -23.84 -4.84
C GLN A 116 -10.78 -24.86 -3.75
N LEU A 117 -11.12 -24.58 -2.51
CA LEU A 117 -10.85 -25.49 -1.38
C LEU A 117 -11.62 -26.81 -1.48
N ASP A 118 -12.86 -26.79 -2.00
CA ASP A 118 -13.71 -27.97 -2.12
C ASP A 118 -13.20 -28.94 -3.22
N VAL A 119 -12.47 -28.43 -4.23
CA VAL A 119 -11.87 -29.23 -5.31
C VAL A 119 -10.38 -29.48 -5.12
N ALA A 120 -9.76 -28.89 -4.10
CA ALA A 120 -8.33 -29.01 -3.84
C ALA A 120 -7.92 -30.48 -3.63
N SER A 121 -6.83 -30.89 -4.25
CA SER A 121 -6.24 -32.21 -4.07
C SER A 121 -5.61 -32.37 -2.69
N ALA A 122 -5.37 -33.64 -2.27
CA ALA A 122 -4.71 -33.93 -0.99
C ALA A 122 -3.28 -33.36 -0.90
N GLU A 123 -2.63 -33.15 -2.04
CA GLU A 123 -1.24 -32.67 -2.13
C GLU A 123 -1.12 -31.15 -2.15
N GLU A 124 -2.22 -30.42 -2.36
CA GLU A 124 -2.20 -28.96 -2.45
C GLU A 124 -2.03 -28.30 -1.09
N SER A 125 -1.36 -27.15 -1.09
CA SER A 125 -1.21 -26.29 0.06
C SER A 125 -2.02 -25.00 -0.12
N TRP A 126 -2.25 -24.26 0.97
CA TRP A 126 -2.86 -22.92 0.89
C TRP A 126 -2.03 -21.96 0.03
N LYS A 127 -0.69 -22.09 0.05
CA LYS A 127 0.17 -21.30 -0.82
C LYS A 127 -0.14 -21.57 -2.30
N MET A 128 -0.26 -22.84 -2.72
CA MET A 128 -0.60 -23.18 -4.09
C MET A 128 -1.97 -22.62 -4.49
N LEU A 129 -2.97 -22.77 -3.63
CA LEU A 129 -4.32 -22.24 -3.85
C LEU A 129 -4.30 -20.71 -4.02
N LEU A 130 -3.62 -19.99 -3.14
CA LEU A 130 -3.51 -18.54 -3.22
C LEU A 130 -2.66 -18.05 -4.39
N SER A 131 -1.67 -18.82 -4.85
CA SER A 131 -0.85 -18.50 -6.03
C SER A 131 -1.63 -18.50 -7.34
N GLY A 132 -2.82 -19.12 -7.37
CA GLY A 132 -3.76 -19.01 -8.48
C GLY A 132 -4.49 -17.66 -8.56
N ILE A 133 -4.38 -16.82 -7.49
CA ILE A 133 -5.09 -15.54 -7.37
C ILE A 133 -4.11 -14.38 -7.34
N VAL A 134 -3.01 -14.52 -6.60
CA VAL A 134 -1.99 -13.50 -6.41
C VAL A 134 -0.60 -14.04 -6.72
N ASN A 135 0.38 -13.15 -6.89
CA ASN A 135 1.78 -13.56 -7.08
C ASN A 135 2.25 -14.51 -5.98
N GLU A 136 3.07 -15.52 -6.34
CA GLU A 136 3.55 -16.55 -5.41
C GLU A 136 4.25 -16.00 -4.16
N LYS A 137 5.00 -14.90 -4.27
CA LYS A 137 5.63 -14.27 -3.12
C LYS A 137 4.59 -13.64 -2.17
N ILE A 138 3.50 -13.08 -2.72
CA ILE A 138 2.37 -12.56 -1.91
C ILE A 138 1.68 -13.74 -1.22
N ALA A 139 1.38 -14.82 -1.95
CA ALA A 139 0.80 -16.04 -1.37
C ALA A 139 1.66 -16.62 -0.24
N SER A 140 2.98 -16.69 -0.44
CA SER A 140 3.94 -17.11 0.59
C SER A 140 3.89 -16.22 1.81
N MET A 141 3.89 -14.91 1.62
CA MET A 141 3.80 -13.92 2.71
C MET A 141 2.50 -14.08 3.51
N LEU A 142 1.35 -14.25 2.84
CA LEU A 142 0.06 -14.47 3.51
C LEU A 142 0.07 -15.77 4.33
N CYS A 143 0.62 -16.85 3.77
CA CYS A 143 0.77 -18.14 4.48
C CYS A 143 1.73 -18.03 5.68
N ALA A 144 2.81 -17.27 5.55
CA ALA A 144 3.75 -17.04 6.65
C ALA A 144 3.09 -16.31 7.83
N GLN A 145 2.22 -15.31 7.56
CA GLN A 145 1.44 -14.64 8.61
C GLN A 145 0.49 -15.58 9.37
N LYS A 146 0.15 -16.74 8.79
CA LYS A 146 -0.69 -17.77 9.41
C LYS A 146 0.11 -18.99 9.90
N HIS A 147 1.44 -18.92 9.84
CA HIS A 147 2.35 -20.01 10.23
C HIS A 147 2.07 -21.34 9.51
N LEU A 148 1.64 -21.27 8.25
CA LEU A 148 1.28 -22.46 7.49
C LEU A 148 2.43 -23.03 6.66
N GLY A 149 3.32 -22.18 6.12
CA GLY A 149 4.38 -22.61 5.20
C GLY A 149 3.82 -23.39 4.01
N GLU A 150 4.43 -24.51 3.72
CA GLU A 150 4.03 -25.47 2.65
C GLU A 150 3.07 -26.57 3.16
N ARG A 151 2.41 -26.39 4.31
CA ARG A 151 1.54 -27.40 4.91
C ARG A 151 0.39 -27.75 3.96
N LYS A 152 0.22 -29.06 3.70
CA LYS A 152 -0.85 -29.58 2.83
C LYS A 152 -2.23 -29.34 3.45
N ILE A 153 -3.20 -28.97 2.64
CA ILE A 153 -4.59 -28.72 3.07
C ILE A 153 -5.19 -29.94 3.76
N ALA A 154 -4.93 -31.14 3.21
CA ALA A 154 -5.42 -32.40 3.77
C ALA A 154 -4.90 -32.70 5.20
N SER A 155 -3.74 -32.15 5.58
CA SER A 155 -3.17 -32.31 6.92
C SER A 155 -3.78 -31.35 7.97
N ILE A 156 -4.62 -30.40 7.53
CA ILE A 156 -5.26 -29.39 8.37
C ILE A 156 -6.71 -29.81 8.63
N PRO A 157 -7.19 -29.80 9.88
CA PRO A 157 -8.57 -30.12 10.19
C PRO A 157 -9.57 -29.28 9.36
N LYS A 158 -10.66 -29.88 8.87
CA LYS A 158 -11.68 -29.18 8.03
C LYS A 158 -12.21 -27.90 8.68
N ALA A 159 -12.45 -27.93 10.00
CA ALA A 159 -12.90 -26.73 10.72
C ALA A 159 -11.87 -25.60 10.67
N LYS A 160 -10.57 -25.94 10.76
CA LYS A 160 -9.47 -24.97 10.66
C LYS A 160 -9.32 -24.44 9.24
N ASN A 161 -9.47 -25.28 8.20
CA ASN A 161 -9.47 -24.85 6.82
C ASN A 161 -10.59 -23.84 6.53
N ARG A 162 -11.79 -24.05 7.07
CA ARG A 162 -12.91 -23.09 6.97
C ARG A 162 -12.62 -21.76 7.67
N GLN A 163 -11.91 -21.80 8.80
CA GLN A 163 -11.46 -20.59 9.48
C GLN A 163 -10.40 -19.86 8.63
N LEU A 164 -9.40 -20.58 8.12
CA LEU A 164 -8.33 -20.03 7.27
C LEU A 164 -8.88 -19.37 6.01
N LEU A 165 -9.92 -19.96 5.39
CA LEU A 165 -10.58 -19.38 4.23
C LEU A 165 -11.05 -17.95 4.52
N ARG A 166 -11.75 -17.73 5.64
CA ARG A 166 -12.22 -16.40 6.04
C ARG A 166 -11.06 -15.46 6.34
N GLU A 167 -10.03 -15.96 7.02
CA GLU A 167 -8.85 -15.18 7.37
C GLU A 167 -8.06 -14.76 6.12
N PHE A 168 -7.91 -15.64 5.11
CA PHE A 168 -7.25 -15.31 3.85
C PHE A 168 -8.09 -14.36 3.00
N ALA A 169 -9.40 -14.52 2.95
CA ALA A 169 -10.26 -13.56 2.27
C ALA A 169 -10.07 -12.15 2.85
N ASN A 170 -10.05 -12.02 4.18
CA ASN A 170 -9.81 -10.73 4.84
C ASN A 170 -8.40 -10.21 4.58
N LEU A 171 -7.37 -11.06 4.65
CA LEU A 171 -5.98 -10.65 4.39
C LEU A 171 -5.78 -10.20 2.94
N LEU A 172 -6.33 -10.90 1.95
CA LEU A 172 -6.28 -10.51 0.54
C LEU A 172 -6.90 -9.13 0.31
N LYS A 173 -7.98 -8.81 1.04
CA LYS A 173 -8.67 -7.52 0.97
C LYS A 173 -8.01 -6.44 1.80
N GLN A 174 -7.21 -6.77 2.83
CA GLN A 174 -6.74 -5.77 3.78
C GLN A 174 -5.42 -6.18 4.48
N VAL A 175 -4.31 -6.14 3.74
CA VAL A 175 -2.98 -6.20 4.37
C VAL A 175 -2.63 -4.84 4.93
N LYS A 176 -2.67 -4.68 6.26
CA LYS A 176 -2.42 -3.42 6.96
C LYS A 176 -0.96 -3.32 7.43
N PHE A 177 -0.37 -2.12 7.28
CA PHE A 177 0.99 -1.83 7.72
C PHE A 177 1.19 -0.33 8.05
N PRO A 178 2.14 0.01 8.93
CA PRO A 178 2.44 1.39 9.27
C PRO A 178 3.24 2.08 8.16
N ILE A 179 2.93 3.35 7.92
CA ILE A 179 3.72 4.22 7.05
C ILE A 179 4.61 5.10 7.93
N THR A 180 5.91 4.96 7.75
CA THR A 180 6.93 5.65 8.55
C THR A 180 7.50 6.89 7.87
N GLY A 181 7.27 7.03 6.55
CA GLY A 181 7.79 8.14 5.77
C GLY A 181 7.27 8.15 4.34
N VAL A 182 7.73 9.14 3.60
CA VAL A 182 7.69 9.18 2.13
C VAL A 182 9.11 9.39 1.63
N ARG A 183 9.44 8.89 0.44
CA ARG A 183 10.76 9.12 -0.12
C ARG A 183 10.96 10.61 -0.41
N GLY A 184 12.17 11.10 -0.10
CA GLY A 184 12.50 12.52 -0.13
C GLY A 184 12.41 13.17 -1.52
N PHE A 185 12.66 14.47 -1.57
CA PHE A 185 12.56 15.31 -2.79
C PHE A 185 13.33 14.79 -3.99
N GLN A 186 14.43 14.10 -3.80
CA GLN A 186 15.22 13.50 -4.88
C GLN A 186 14.47 12.40 -5.64
N PHE A 187 13.41 11.84 -5.07
CA PHE A 187 12.58 10.79 -5.67
C PHE A 187 11.16 11.28 -6.00
N ALA A 188 10.75 12.41 -5.43
CA ALA A 188 9.44 12.99 -5.64
C ALA A 188 9.33 13.60 -7.05
N GLN A 189 8.18 13.40 -7.69
CA GLN A 189 7.88 14.00 -8.99
C GLN A 189 7.45 15.45 -8.84
N VAL A 190 6.72 15.76 -7.76
CA VAL A 190 6.21 17.10 -7.46
C VAL A 190 6.38 17.45 -5.99
N THR A 191 6.05 18.68 -5.66
CA THR A 191 6.05 19.23 -4.30
C THR A 191 4.63 19.59 -3.89
N CYS A 192 4.23 19.20 -2.69
CA CYS A 192 3.02 19.67 -2.01
C CYS A 192 3.37 20.85 -1.11
N GLY A 193 2.51 21.86 -1.00
CA GLY A 193 2.81 23.11 -0.31
C GLY A 193 3.24 24.23 -1.27
N GLY A 194 3.99 25.22 -0.78
CA GLY A 194 4.36 26.41 -1.55
C GLY A 194 3.44 27.59 -1.30
N ILE A 195 3.29 28.49 -2.28
CA ILE A 195 2.45 29.69 -2.15
C ILE A 195 0.97 29.32 -2.14
N PRO A 196 0.17 29.78 -1.15
CA PRO A 196 -1.26 29.52 -1.14
C PRO A 196 -1.94 30.12 -2.37
N VAL A 197 -2.78 29.35 -3.04
CA VAL A 197 -3.52 29.83 -4.22
C VAL A 197 -4.45 30.99 -3.91
N THR A 198 -4.84 31.18 -2.64
CA THR A 198 -5.64 32.31 -2.19
C THR A 198 -4.89 33.65 -2.25
N GLU A 199 -3.58 33.62 -2.38
CA GLU A 199 -2.74 34.82 -2.54
C GLU A 199 -2.50 35.16 -4.04
N LEU A 200 -3.01 34.33 -4.94
CA LEU A 200 -2.88 34.53 -6.39
C LEU A 200 -4.16 35.15 -6.92
N THR A 201 -4.03 36.29 -7.61
CA THR A 201 -5.14 36.92 -8.33
C THR A 201 -5.23 36.30 -9.73
N LYS A 202 -6.46 36.03 -10.20
CA LYS A 202 -6.68 35.79 -11.63
C LYS A 202 -6.44 37.10 -12.37
N GLN A 203 -5.47 37.13 -13.26
CA GLN A 203 -5.41 38.16 -14.29
C GLN A 203 -6.44 37.88 -15.40
#